data_3bf8ba7ee81f9e18cd918f716b5265a8
#
_entry.id   3bf8ba7ee81f9e18cd918f716b5265a8
#
_cell.length_a   1.000
_cell.length_b   1.000
_cell.length_c   1.000
_cell.angle_alpha   90.00
_cell.angle_beta   90.00
_cell.angle_gamma   90.00
#
_symmetry.space_group_name_H-M   'P 1'
#
loop_
_entity.id
_entity.type
_entity.pdbx_description
1 polymer ?
#
loop_
_entity_poly.entity_id
_entity_poly.type
_entity_poly.pdbx_seq_one_letter_code
_entity_poly.pdbx_strand_id
1 'polypeptide(L)'
;MQKKNIVWFASAWDKKSLEFLDYFNLKYNKIASAMTSDLEFIKEVASRKKHTFISTAMTSEDQIDKIVEIFKTKECSFELMHCVATYPLKPTNANMKRILILKKKYNCKVGYSGHEGGIVI
;
A
#
# COMPACT_ATOMS: atom_id res chain seq x y z
N MET A 1 -14.48 -17.99 2.39
CA MET A 1 -14.47 -16.81 1.49
C MET A 1 -14.62 -17.19 0.01
N GLN A 2 -13.93 -18.19 -0.51
CA GLN A 2 -14.10 -18.64 -1.91
C GLN A 2 -15.54 -19.01 -2.28
N LYS A 3 -16.32 -19.56 -1.34
CA LYS A 3 -17.75 -19.92 -1.54
C LYS A 3 -18.69 -18.72 -1.77
N LYS A 4 -18.24 -17.46 -1.49
CA LYS A 4 -19.05 -16.24 -1.63
C LYS A 4 -18.63 -15.36 -2.79
N ASN A 5 -17.69 -15.80 -3.62
CA ASN A 5 -17.17 -15.04 -4.77
C ASN A 5 -16.60 -13.66 -4.37
N ILE A 6 -16.01 -13.56 -3.17
CA ILE A 6 -15.41 -12.32 -2.65
C ILE A 6 -13.90 -12.35 -2.95
N VAL A 7 -13.41 -11.33 -3.61
CA VAL A 7 -11.97 -11.10 -3.78
C VAL A 7 -11.38 -10.66 -2.44
N TRP A 8 -10.32 -11.33 -2.03
CA TRP A 8 -9.59 -10.99 -0.80
C TRP A 8 -8.08 -10.92 -1.04
N PHE A 9 -7.40 -10.20 -0.22
CA PHE A 9 -5.93 -10.14 -0.15
C PHE A 9 -5.51 -9.78 1.27
N ALA A 10 -4.21 -9.92 1.56
CA ALA A 10 -3.66 -9.64 2.88
C ALA A 10 -2.33 -8.87 2.79
N SER A 11 -1.96 -8.20 3.86
CA SER A 11 -0.64 -7.60 4.03
C SER A 11 0.32 -8.60 4.66
N ALA A 12 1.41 -8.93 3.98
CA ALA A 12 2.54 -9.60 4.59
C ALA A 12 3.43 -8.59 5.33
N TRP A 13 4.03 -8.99 6.43
CA TRP A 13 4.91 -8.16 7.26
C TRP A 13 6.33 -8.71 7.34
N ASP A 14 6.62 -9.76 6.61
CA ASP A 14 7.94 -10.36 6.44
C ASP A 14 7.97 -11.25 5.19
N LYS A 15 9.17 -11.70 4.81
CA LYS A 15 9.36 -12.53 3.63
C LYS A 15 8.64 -13.88 3.73
N LYS A 16 8.66 -14.53 4.88
CA LYS A 16 8.02 -15.85 5.08
C LYS A 16 6.49 -15.75 4.95
N SER A 17 5.91 -14.69 5.50
CA SER A 17 4.49 -14.40 5.34
C SER A 17 4.12 -14.11 3.88
N LEU A 18 4.98 -13.42 3.14
CA LEU A 18 4.79 -13.19 1.71
C LEU A 18 4.83 -14.50 0.92
N GLU A 19 5.80 -15.36 1.18
CA GLU A 19 5.91 -16.70 0.59
C GLU A 19 4.67 -17.57 0.93
N PHE A 20 4.18 -17.49 2.16
CA PHE A 20 2.94 -18.18 2.54
C PHE A 20 1.73 -17.67 1.75
N LEU A 21 1.61 -16.38 1.51
CA LEU A 21 0.53 -15.82 0.70
C LEU A 21 0.59 -16.25 -0.77
N ASP A 22 1.76 -16.59 -1.29
CA ASP A 22 1.91 -17.07 -2.67
C ASP A 22 1.13 -18.37 -2.92
N TYR A 23 0.94 -19.24 -1.90
CA TYR A 23 0.13 -20.46 -2.01
C TYR A 23 -1.34 -20.23 -2.35
N PHE A 24 -1.87 -19.05 -2.03
CA PHE A 24 -3.29 -18.72 -2.27
C PHE A 24 -3.54 -18.09 -3.64
N ASN A 25 -2.50 -17.83 -4.42
CA ASN A 25 -2.59 -17.18 -5.73
C ASN A 25 -3.47 -15.92 -5.73
N LEU A 26 -3.28 -15.06 -4.72
CA LEU A 26 -4.03 -13.82 -4.57
C LEU A 26 -3.76 -12.86 -5.74
N LYS A 27 -4.79 -12.14 -6.15
CA LYS A 27 -4.71 -11.18 -7.26
C LYS A 27 -3.91 -9.93 -6.91
N TYR A 28 -3.92 -9.53 -5.64
CA TYR A 28 -3.35 -8.28 -5.16
C TYR A 28 -2.40 -8.52 -4.00
N ASN A 29 -1.40 -7.64 -3.88
CA ASN A 29 -0.58 -7.50 -2.69
C ASN A 29 -0.92 -6.19 -1.96
N LYS A 30 -0.64 -6.13 -0.66
CA LYS A 30 -0.74 -4.93 0.15
C LYS A 30 0.53 -4.75 0.97
N ILE A 31 1.09 -3.56 0.93
CA ILE A 31 2.21 -3.15 1.79
C ILE A 31 1.67 -2.20 2.85
N ALA A 32 1.80 -2.59 4.11
CA ALA A 32 1.49 -1.73 5.25
C ALA A 32 2.54 -0.63 5.38
N SER A 33 2.15 0.55 5.90
CA SER A 33 3.06 1.69 6.07
C SER A 33 4.29 1.35 6.90
N ALA A 34 4.15 0.49 7.92
CA ALA A 34 5.28 0.05 8.74
C ALA A 34 6.37 -0.69 7.96
N MET A 35 6.05 -1.26 6.80
CA MET A 35 6.99 -2.01 5.96
C MET A 35 7.69 -1.15 4.90
N THR A 36 7.36 0.12 4.78
CA THR A 36 7.92 1.02 3.75
C THR A 36 9.40 1.33 3.95
N SER A 37 9.95 1.12 5.14
CA SER A 37 11.38 1.28 5.45
C SER A 37 12.22 0.07 5.05
N ASP A 38 11.62 -1.10 4.86
CA ASP A 38 12.31 -2.33 4.45
C ASP A 38 12.35 -2.45 2.92
N LEU A 39 13.36 -1.86 2.29
CA LEU A 39 13.48 -1.85 0.83
C LEU A 39 13.72 -3.24 0.24
N GLU A 40 14.33 -4.17 0.98
CA GLU A 40 14.49 -5.55 0.50
C GLU A 40 13.15 -6.27 0.44
N PHE A 41 12.32 -6.10 1.47
CA PHE A 41 10.94 -6.60 1.43
C PHE A 41 10.14 -5.97 0.28
N ILE A 42 10.27 -4.66 0.05
CA ILE A 42 9.62 -3.95 -1.07
C ILE A 42 10.01 -4.56 -2.42
N LYS A 43 11.30 -4.84 -2.63
CA LYS A 43 11.80 -5.51 -3.85
C LYS A 43 11.20 -6.91 -4.02
N GLU A 44 11.11 -7.67 -2.93
CA GLU A 44 10.51 -9.00 -2.93
C GLU A 44 9.03 -8.96 -3.34
N VAL A 45 8.25 -8.02 -2.78
CA VAL A 45 6.85 -7.84 -3.17
C VAL A 45 6.72 -7.45 -4.64
N ALA A 46 7.50 -6.47 -5.11
CA ALA A 46 7.47 -6.02 -6.50
C ALA A 46 7.86 -7.13 -7.49
N SER A 47 8.76 -8.04 -7.11
CA SER A 47 9.17 -9.18 -7.96
C SER A 47 8.05 -10.18 -8.23
N ARG A 48 6.98 -10.24 -7.40
CA ARG A 48 5.78 -11.06 -7.66
C ARG A 48 4.93 -10.53 -8.80
N LYS A 49 5.16 -9.29 -9.25
CA LYS A 49 4.42 -8.64 -10.35
C LYS A 49 2.89 -8.66 -10.20
N LYS A 50 2.40 -8.72 -8.97
CA LYS A 50 0.98 -8.56 -8.64
C LYS A 50 0.70 -7.09 -8.36
N HIS A 51 -0.45 -6.59 -8.81
CA HIS A 51 -0.86 -5.21 -8.51
C HIS A 51 -0.85 -4.99 -6.99
N THR A 52 -0.15 -3.96 -6.53
CA THR A 52 0.15 -3.75 -5.11
C THR A 52 -0.39 -2.42 -4.61
N PHE A 53 -1.13 -2.45 -3.51
CA PHE A 53 -1.55 -1.26 -2.77
C PHE A 53 -0.50 -0.93 -1.71
N ILE A 54 0.03 0.29 -1.69
CA ILE A 54 1.14 0.71 -0.83
C ILE A 54 0.68 1.84 0.08
N SER A 55 0.50 1.57 1.37
CA SER A 55 0.18 2.60 2.36
C SER A 55 1.39 3.48 2.68
N THR A 56 1.16 4.78 2.81
CA THR A 56 2.21 5.80 2.96
C THR A 56 2.15 6.59 4.27
N ALA A 57 1.46 6.08 5.30
CA ALA A 57 1.50 6.71 6.62
C ALA A 57 2.92 6.69 7.18
N MET A 58 3.36 7.79 7.79
CA MET A 58 4.70 7.95 8.38
C MET A 58 5.84 7.64 7.40
N THR A 59 5.59 7.68 6.10
CA THR A 59 6.59 7.43 5.07
C THR A 59 7.06 8.78 4.50
N SER A 60 8.37 9.04 4.54
CA SER A 60 8.95 10.24 3.98
C SER A 60 8.85 10.26 2.45
N GLU A 61 8.97 11.44 1.85
CA GLU A 61 8.96 11.54 0.38
C GLU A 61 10.12 10.78 -0.25
N ASP A 62 11.33 10.84 0.34
CA ASP A 62 12.49 10.08 -0.14
C ASP A 62 12.26 8.56 -0.12
N GLN A 63 11.54 8.05 0.90
CA GLN A 63 11.16 6.65 0.96
C GLN A 63 10.14 6.30 -0.13
N ILE A 64 9.15 7.16 -0.34
CA ILE A 64 8.16 6.96 -1.41
C ILE A 64 8.85 6.98 -2.78
N ASP A 65 9.79 7.91 -3.01
CA ASP A 65 10.55 8.01 -4.25
C ASP A 65 11.28 6.69 -4.55
N LYS A 66 11.98 6.11 -3.56
CA LYS A 66 12.66 4.81 -3.68
C LYS A 66 11.71 3.65 -3.96
N ILE A 67 10.57 3.61 -3.28
CA ILE A 67 9.55 2.58 -3.47
C ILE A 67 9.00 2.64 -4.90
N VAL A 68 8.62 3.84 -5.35
CA VAL A 68 8.09 4.05 -6.70
C VAL A 68 9.12 3.65 -7.76
N GLU A 69 10.39 3.98 -7.56
CA GLU A 69 11.48 3.57 -8.45
C GLU A 69 11.60 2.04 -8.53
N ILE A 70 11.56 1.34 -7.39
CA ILE A 70 11.61 -0.12 -7.35
C ILE A 70 10.44 -0.73 -8.15
N PHE A 71 9.21 -0.26 -7.94
CA PHE A 71 8.05 -0.78 -8.64
C PHE A 71 8.09 -0.51 -10.16
N LYS A 72 8.56 0.67 -10.56
CA LYS A 72 8.76 1.02 -11.97
C LYS A 72 9.85 0.17 -12.62
N THR A 73 11.00 0.01 -11.95
CA THR A 73 12.12 -0.80 -12.46
C THR A 73 11.73 -2.28 -12.59
N LYS A 74 10.93 -2.79 -11.67
CA LYS A 74 10.41 -4.17 -11.72
C LYS A 74 9.21 -4.33 -12.66
N GLU A 75 8.73 -3.25 -13.26
CA GLU A 75 7.51 -3.25 -14.10
C GLU A 75 6.31 -3.88 -13.36
N CYS A 76 6.19 -3.58 -12.08
CA CYS A 76 5.09 -4.04 -11.24
C CYS A 76 4.08 -2.90 -11.04
N SER A 77 2.82 -3.15 -11.37
CA SER A 77 1.76 -2.15 -11.19
C SER A 77 1.47 -1.90 -9.71
N PHE A 78 1.18 -0.65 -9.36
CA PHE A 78 0.93 -0.25 -7.98
C PHE A 78 -0.02 0.94 -7.89
N GLU A 79 -0.60 1.11 -6.71
CA GLU A 79 -1.32 2.30 -6.29
C GLU A 79 -0.80 2.73 -4.91
N LEU A 80 -0.59 4.03 -4.72
CA LEU A 80 -0.28 4.60 -3.42
C LEU A 80 -1.58 4.81 -2.63
N MET A 81 -1.54 4.55 -1.32
CA MET A 81 -2.68 4.76 -0.43
C MET A 81 -2.30 5.84 0.57
N HIS A 82 -2.95 7.01 0.48
CA HIS A 82 -2.82 8.00 1.55
C HIS A 82 -3.40 7.43 2.83
N CYS A 83 -2.64 7.52 3.90
CA CYS A 83 -2.99 6.96 5.19
C CYS A 83 -2.39 7.83 6.30
N VAL A 84 -3.11 7.98 7.41
CA VAL A 84 -2.62 8.61 8.63
C VAL A 84 -2.63 7.57 9.76
N ALA A 85 -1.51 7.39 10.43
CA ALA A 85 -1.30 6.32 11.41
C ALA A 85 -1.82 6.66 12.81
N THR A 86 -3.01 7.22 12.90
CA THR A 86 -3.68 7.53 14.18
C THR A 86 -4.96 6.71 14.29
N TYR A 87 -5.18 6.06 15.42
CA TYR A 87 -6.33 5.19 15.70
C TYR A 87 -7.06 5.62 16.97
N PRO A 88 -8.34 6.06 16.91
CA PRO A 88 -9.07 6.46 15.71
C PRO A 88 -8.56 7.79 15.14
N LEU A 89 -8.68 7.96 13.83
CA LEU A 89 -8.34 9.22 13.17
C LEU A 89 -9.48 10.23 13.30
N LYS A 90 -9.18 11.46 13.73
CA LYS A 90 -10.13 12.57 13.66
C LYS A 90 -10.22 13.07 12.22
N PRO A 91 -11.43 13.30 11.65
CA PRO A 91 -11.60 13.74 10.27
C PRO A 91 -10.78 14.99 9.90
N THR A 92 -10.61 15.92 10.84
CA THR A 92 -9.80 17.14 10.66
C THR A 92 -8.32 16.86 10.37
N ASN A 93 -7.81 15.69 10.75
CA ASN A 93 -6.41 15.29 10.59
C ASN A 93 -6.19 14.40 9.36
N ALA A 94 -7.24 14.08 8.60
CA ALA A 94 -7.16 13.17 7.46
C ALA A 94 -6.31 13.71 6.30
N ASN A 95 -6.15 15.02 6.18
CA ASN A 95 -5.31 15.69 5.17
C ASN A 95 -5.52 15.15 3.74
N MET A 96 -6.77 15.10 3.28
CA MET A 96 -7.14 14.51 1.98
C MET A 96 -6.46 15.17 0.77
N LYS A 97 -6.01 16.44 0.90
CA LYS A 97 -5.23 17.12 -0.15
C LYS A 97 -3.94 16.38 -0.51
N ARG A 98 -3.40 15.57 0.40
CA ARG A 98 -2.20 14.74 0.15
C ARG A 98 -2.40 13.78 -1.02
N ILE A 99 -3.61 13.30 -1.24
CA ILE A 99 -3.96 12.42 -2.39
C ILE A 99 -3.63 13.12 -3.71
N LEU A 100 -4.02 14.38 -3.86
CA LEU A 100 -3.77 15.15 -5.09
C LEU A 100 -2.27 15.40 -5.30
N ILE A 101 -1.53 15.67 -4.22
CA ILE A 101 -0.08 15.89 -4.25
C ILE A 101 0.63 14.61 -4.71
N LEU A 102 0.32 13.48 -4.10
CA LEU A 102 0.91 12.19 -4.46
C LEU A 102 0.58 11.80 -5.91
N LYS A 103 -0.68 11.97 -6.32
CA LYS A 103 -1.12 11.69 -7.69
C LYS A 103 -0.36 12.52 -8.73
N LYS A 104 -0.18 13.80 -8.47
CA LYS A 104 0.55 14.71 -9.37
C LYS A 104 2.05 14.37 -9.41
N LYS A 105 2.67 14.16 -8.24
CA LYS A 105 4.12 13.92 -8.14
C LYS A 105 4.52 12.59 -8.79
N TYR A 106 3.79 11.51 -8.56
CA TYR A 106 4.19 10.17 -8.99
C TYR A 106 3.49 9.69 -10.26
N ASN A 107 2.53 10.47 -10.77
CA ASN A 107 1.73 10.10 -11.94
C ASN A 107 1.16 8.68 -11.84
N CYS A 108 0.58 8.34 -10.70
CA CYS A 108 -0.01 7.04 -10.40
C CYS A 108 -1.40 7.21 -9.78
N LYS A 109 -2.15 6.12 -9.71
CA LYS A 109 -3.40 6.10 -8.94
C LYS A 109 -3.09 6.22 -7.46
N VAL A 110 -3.91 6.98 -6.74
CA VAL A 110 -3.81 7.17 -5.30
C VAL A 110 -5.19 6.98 -4.68
N GLY A 111 -5.28 6.06 -3.73
CA GLY A 111 -6.45 5.82 -2.93
C GLY A 111 -6.30 6.33 -1.50
N TYR A 112 -7.26 5.99 -0.65
CA TYR A 112 -7.28 6.32 0.76
C TYR A 112 -7.43 5.06 1.62
N SER A 113 -6.63 4.97 2.67
CA SER A 113 -6.71 3.92 3.68
C SER A 113 -6.98 4.59 5.02
N GLY A 114 -8.26 4.69 5.39
CA GLY A 114 -8.74 5.46 6.53
C GLY A 114 -8.78 4.66 7.82
N HIS A 115 -8.69 5.37 8.95
CA HIS A 115 -8.79 4.84 10.31
C HIS A 115 -9.79 5.62 11.16
N GLU A 116 -10.73 6.29 10.51
CA GLU A 116 -11.76 7.11 11.15
C GLU A 116 -12.77 6.22 11.91
N GLY A 117 -13.32 6.77 12.98
CA GLY A 117 -14.41 6.14 13.74
C GLY A 117 -15.79 6.25 13.09
N GLY A 118 -15.88 6.79 11.86
CA GLY A 118 -17.11 7.02 11.12
C GLY A 118 -16.96 6.70 9.63
N ILE A 119 -18.02 6.94 8.87
CA ILE A 119 -18.09 6.67 7.42
C ILE A 119 -18.03 7.95 6.56
N VAL A 120 -17.99 9.12 7.18
CA VAL A 120 -17.93 10.43 6.50
C VAL A 120 -16.60 11.08 6.79
N ILE A 121 -15.88 11.47 5.75
CA ILE A 121 -14.59 12.17 5.79
C ILE A 121 -14.75 13.52 5.08
#